data_5d59597ca31ac1f527e88398b31375af
#
_entry.id   5d59597ca31ac1f527e88398b31375af
#
_cell.length_a   1.000
_cell.length_b   1.000
_cell.length_c   1.000
_cell.angle_alpha   90.00
_cell.angle_beta   90.00
_cell.angle_gamma   90.00
#
_symmetry.space_group_name_H-M   'P 1'
#
loop_
_entity.id
_entity.type
_entity.pdbx_description
1 polymer ?
#
loop_
_entity_poly.entity_id
_entity_poly.type
_entity_poly.pdbx_seq_one_letter_code
_entity_poly.pdbx_strand_id
1 'polypeptide(L)'
;MKNYGADRMKTSVKIAMASIFAVIAAALIISVVFSGNKKDADYEKALALYGKGDTEGAYEYFSSLYGYKDSADYAEKIFADTKIASVRFVEAGDILTFGRYEQDNDEKNGAEEIEWIVLEKRGESALVLSRYALDSMAFDPPGGGNDWEQSSVRRWLNRSFLLFSFDPCEQARIEETVLYENGEPYKEADCIFLLSVEDVNKYMKENADRACEATKYAIAMGAHTDESHLYDRYNHEIEAPPRCHWWLRTPGKTEGTVISIYSSGKINSDGNQPDDDYRSVRPAMWIDLRMPE
;
A
#
# COMPACT_ATOMS: atom_id res chain seq x y z
N MET A 1 -15.11 -67.80 -20.79
CA MET A 1 -14.27 -67.35 -19.67
C MET A 1 -14.69 -65.96 -19.25
N LYS A 2 -15.35 -65.84 -18.11
CA LYS A 2 -15.93 -64.56 -17.61
C LYS A 2 -14.85 -63.66 -17.07
N ASN A 3 -14.98 -62.35 -17.35
CA ASN A 3 -14.06 -61.23 -17.07
C ASN A 3 -13.92 -60.91 -15.55
N TYR A 4 -13.41 -61.85 -14.77
CA TYR A 4 -13.18 -61.70 -13.31
C TYR A 4 -12.01 -60.76 -12.95
N GLY A 5 -11.11 -60.44 -13.87
CA GLY A 5 -9.95 -59.55 -13.64
C GLY A 5 -10.27 -58.05 -13.68
N ALA A 6 -11.17 -57.64 -14.56
CA ALA A 6 -11.49 -56.22 -14.75
C ALA A 6 -12.34 -55.62 -13.63
N ASP A 7 -13.17 -56.45 -12.99
CA ASP A 7 -14.01 -55.99 -11.87
C ASP A 7 -13.24 -55.85 -10.56
N ARG A 8 -12.25 -56.72 -10.32
CA ARG A 8 -11.36 -56.64 -9.14
C ARG A 8 -10.45 -55.42 -9.20
N MET A 9 -9.98 -55.06 -10.41
CA MET A 9 -9.13 -53.87 -10.60
C MET A 9 -9.93 -52.55 -10.41
N LYS A 10 -11.18 -52.51 -10.88
CA LYS A 10 -12.07 -51.34 -10.66
C LYS A 10 -12.41 -51.15 -9.18
N THR A 11 -12.58 -52.23 -8.43
CA THR A 11 -12.89 -52.19 -6.99
C THR A 11 -11.66 -51.73 -6.19
N SER A 12 -10.45 -52.20 -6.50
CA SER A 12 -9.20 -51.76 -5.84
C SER A 12 -8.89 -50.27 -6.09
N VAL A 13 -9.12 -49.79 -7.32
CA VAL A 13 -8.96 -48.35 -7.65
C VAL A 13 -9.97 -47.48 -6.87
N LYS A 14 -11.24 -47.92 -6.75
CA LYS A 14 -12.25 -47.19 -5.97
C LYS A 14 -11.90 -47.17 -4.48
N ILE A 15 -11.38 -48.26 -3.91
CA ILE A 15 -10.95 -48.32 -2.52
C ILE A 15 -9.73 -47.40 -2.30
N ALA A 16 -8.76 -47.43 -3.23
CA ALA A 16 -7.60 -46.54 -3.15
C ALA A 16 -7.97 -45.06 -3.24
N MET A 17 -8.89 -44.69 -4.15
CA MET A 17 -9.39 -43.34 -4.25
C MET A 17 -10.15 -42.90 -2.99
N ALA A 18 -11.02 -43.74 -2.44
CA ALA A 18 -11.74 -43.46 -1.20
C ALA A 18 -10.79 -43.26 0.00
N SER A 19 -9.69 -44.06 0.05
CA SER A 19 -8.67 -43.90 1.10
C SER A 19 -7.90 -42.57 0.94
N ILE A 20 -7.57 -42.16 -0.27
CA ILE A 20 -6.92 -40.88 -0.55
C ILE A 20 -7.82 -39.71 -0.16
N PHE A 21 -9.11 -39.77 -0.52
CA PHE A 21 -10.08 -38.72 -0.11
C PHE A 21 -10.24 -38.64 1.42
N ALA A 22 -10.26 -39.77 2.12
CA ALA A 22 -10.34 -39.79 3.58
C ALA A 22 -9.09 -39.19 4.24
N VAL A 23 -7.89 -39.42 3.69
CA VAL A 23 -6.63 -38.86 4.20
C VAL A 23 -6.61 -37.33 3.96
N ILE A 24 -7.01 -36.88 2.76
CA ILE A 24 -7.09 -35.44 2.44
C ILE A 24 -8.12 -34.75 3.35
N ALA A 25 -9.29 -35.33 3.54
CA ALA A 25 -10.33 -34.78 4.44
C ALA A 25 -9.84 -34.73 5.90
N ALA A 26 -9.14 -35.76 6.37
CA ALA A 26 -8.55 -35.78 7.72
C ALA A 26 -7.46 -34.69 7.86
N ALA A 27 -6.59 -34.53 6.85
CA ALA A 27 -5.56 -33.49 6.84
C ALA A 27 -6.17 -32.08 6.84
N LEU A 28 -7.25 -31.85 6.09
CA LEU A 28 -8.00 -30.59 6.09
C LEU A 28 -8.67 -30.32 7.46
N ILE A 29 -9.29 -31.32 8.07
CA ILE A 29 -9.89 -31.20 9.40
C ILE A 29 -8.80 -30.89 10.44
N ILE A 30 -7.68 -31.58 10.41
CA ILE A 30 -6.56 -31.32 11.32
C ILE A 30 -6.03 -29.89 11.13
N SER A 31 -5.86 -29.42 9.88
CA SER A 31 -5.41 -28.05 9.62
C SER A 31 -6.37 -27.00 10.12
N VAL A 32 -7.67 -27.20 9.97
CA VAL A 32 -8.72 -26.30 10.47
C VAL A 32 -8.75 -26.28 12.00
N VAL A 33 -8.63 -27.45 12.67
CA VAL A 33 -8.58 -27.53 14.13
C VAL A 33 -7.31 -26.90 14.70
N PHE A 34 -6.15 -27.12 14.07
CA PHE A 34 -4.90 -26.46 14.48
C PHE A 34 -4.95 -24.94 14.27
N SER A 35 -5.54 -24.48 13.16
CA SER A 35 -5.75 -23.05 12.91
C SER A 35 -6.71 -22.43 13.92
N GLY A 36 -7.80 -23.14 14.29
CA GLY A 36 -8.74 -22.70 15.31
C GLY A 36 -8.09 -22.57 16.69
N ASN A 37 -7.33 -23.58 17.12
CA ASN A 37 -6.63 -23.57 18.41
C ASN A 37 -5.58 -22.46 18.49
N LYS A 38 -4.91 -22.15 17.38
CA LYS A 38 -3.95 -21.04 17.34
C LYS A 38 -4.67 -19.70 17.48
N LYS A 39 -5.77 -19.48 16.76
CA LYS A 39 -6.56 -18.25 16.87
C LYS A 39 -7.11 -18.02 18.28
N ASP A 40 -7.57 -19.09 18.96
CA ASP A 40 -8.01 -19.00 20.36
C ASP A 40 -6.86 -18.59 21.29
N ALA A 41 -5.69 -19.19 21.13
CA ALA A 41 -4.51 -18.87 21.94
C ALA A 41 -4.03 -17.43 21.70
N ASP A 42 -3.99 -16.99 20.46
CA ASP A 42 -3.61 -15.62 20.09
C ASP A 42 -4.64 -14.61 20.62
N TYR A 43 -5.93 -14.93 20.57
CA TYR A 43 -7.01 -14.11 21.15
C TYR A 43 -6.89 -13.96 22.67
N GLU A 44 -6.68 -15.05 23.41
CA GLU A 44 -6.47 -15.00 24.87
C GLU A 44 -5.21 -14.21 25.24
N LYS A 45 -4.16 -14.29 24.40
CA LYS A 45 -2.96 -13.49 24.57
C LYS A 45 -3.25 -12.01 24.38
N ALA A 46 -4.02 -11.64 23.35
CA ALA A 46 -4.46 -10.27 23.11
C ALA A 46 -5.20 -9.69 24.32
N LEU A 47 -6.18 -10.44 24.86
CA LEU A 47 -6.92 -10.04 26.05
C LEU A 47 -6.01 -9.86 27.27
N ALA A 48 -5.04 -10.75 27.45
CA ALA A 48 -4.08 -10.65 28.56
C ALA A 48 -3.18 -9.41 28.45
N LEU A 49 -2.73 -9.05 27.25
CA LEU A 49 -1.94 -7.83 26.99
C LEU A 49 -2.81 -6.58 27.23
N TYR A 50 -4.04 -6.55 26.69
CA TYR A 50 -4.98 -5.45 26.88
C TYR A 50 -5.28 -5.22 28.36
N GLY A 51 -5.55 -6.29 29.11
CA GLY A 51 -5.79 -6.22 30.56
C GLY A 51 -4.61 -5.75 31.40
N LYS A 52 -3.38 -5.83 30.88
CA LYS A 52 -2.15 -5.29 31.49
C LYS A 52 -1.85 -3.84 31.09
N GLY A 53 -2.62 -3.26 30.15
CA GLY A 53 -2.39 -1.93 29.61
C GLY A 53 -1.36 -1.89 28.48
N ASP A 54 -0.89 -3.03 28.00
CA ASP A 54 -0.07 -3.15 26.78
C ASP A 54 -0.99 -3.08 25.56
N THR A 55 -1.40 -1.88 25.21
CA THR A 55 -2.35 -1.63 24.13
C THR A 55 -1.73 -1.87 22.75
N GLU A 56 -0.44 -1.58 22.57
CA GLU A 56 0.27 -1.81 21.30
C GLU A 56 0.37 -3.31 21.02
N GLY A 57 0.88 -4.10 21.96
CA GLY A 57 0.96 -5.55 21.82
C GLY A 57 -0.42 -6.20 21.68
N ALA A 58 -1.45 -5.69 22.35
CA ALA A 58 -2.83 -6.17 22.20
C ALA A 58 -3.36 -5.86 20.78
N TYR A 59 -3.10 -4.68 20.27
CA TYR A 59 -3.52 -4.25 18.94
C TYR A 59 -2.98 -5.15 17.84
N GLU A 60 -1.68 -5.49 17.88
CA GLU A 60 -1.06 -6.39 16.89
C GLU A 60 -1.78 -7.74 16.80
N TYR A 61 -2.17 -8.32 17.96
CA TYR A 61 -2.92 -9.58 17.98
C TYR A 61 -4.36 -9.41 17.51
N PHE A 62 -5.08 -8.40 18.01
CA PHE A 62 -6.48 -8.18 17.62
C PHE A 62 -6.62 -7.84 16.14
N SER A 63 -5.75 -7.01 15.57
CA SER A 63 -5.77 -6.67 14.15
C SER A 63 -5.44 -7.88 13.26
N SER A 64 -4.48 -8.73 13.67
CA SER A 64 -4.17 -9.98 12.96
C SER A 64 -5.31 -11.01 13.01
N LEU A 65 -6.19 -10.91 14.00
CA LEU A 65 -7.37 -11.75 14.22
C LEU A 65 -8.66 -11.08 13.75
N TYR A 66 -8.57 -10.02 12.93
CA TYR A 66 -9.74 -9.26 12.50
C TYR A 66 -10.85 -10.17 11.94
N GLY A 67 -12.07 -10.03 12.48
CA GLY A 67 -13.20 -10.92 12.16
C GLY A 67 -13.26 -12.24 12.94
N TYR A 68 -12.37 -12.46 13.92
CA TYR A 68 -12.45 -13.59 14.85
C TYR A 68 -12.95 -13.12 16.21
N LYS A 69 -14.08 -13.68 16.70
CA LYS A 69 -14.79 -13.22 17.91
C LYS A 69 -15.06 -11.70 17.80
N ASP A 70 -14.75 -10.96 18.85
CA ASP A 70 -14.85 -9.50 18.95
C ASP A 70 -13.49 -8.79 18.77
N SER A 71 -12.52 -9.47 18.12
CA SER A 71 -11.20 -8.90 17.88
C SER A 71 -11.25 -7.59 17.09
N ALA A 72 -12.21 -7.47 16.15
CA ALA A 72 -12.40 -6.24 15.40
C ALA A 72 -12.77 -5.06 16.30
N ASP A 73 -13.71 -5.27 17.25
CA ASP A 73 -14.15 -4.21 18.17
C ASP A 73 -13.01 -3.72 19.07
N TYR A 74 -12.18 -4.64 19.57
CA TYR A 74 -10.99 -4.28 20.34
C TYR A 74 -9.94 -3.56 19.49
N ALA A 75 -9.66 -4.05 18.30
CA ALA A 75 -8.69 -3.42 17.39
C ALA A 75 -9.12 -2.00 17.02
N GLU A 76 -10.38 -1.81 16.59
CA GLU A 76 -10.95 -0.51 16.26
C GLU A 76 -10.89 0.47 17.45
N LYS A 77 -11.23 0.01 18.64
CA LYS A 77 -11.17 0.85 19.83
C LYS A 77 -9.75 1.29 20.16
N ILE A 78 -8.79 0.36 20.17
CA ILE A 78 -7.38 0.70 20.45
C ILE A 78 -6.85 1.63 19.38
N PHE A 79 -7.14 1.35 18.09
CA PHE A 79 -6.73 2.18 16.96
C PHE A 79 -7.25 3.61 17.08
N ALA A 80 -8.54 3.76 17.40
CA ALA A 80 -9.14 5.06 17.60
C ALA A 80 -8.49 5.83 18.77
N ASP A 81 -8.30 5.17 19.91
CA ASP A 81 -7.74 5.77 21.13
C ASP A 81 -6.25 6.13 20.98
N THR A 82 -5.51 5.47 20.11
CA THR A 82 -4.06 5.65 19.95
C THR A 82 -3.70 6.39 18.66
N LYS A 83 -4.00 5.81 17.50
CA LYS A 83 -3.61 6.36 16.19
C LYS A 83 -4.49 7.55 15.78
N ILE A 84 -5.81 7.41 15.76
CA ILE A 84 -6.72 8.48 15.32
C ILE A 84 -6.71 9.66 16.29
N ALA A 85 -6.70 9.41 17.60
CA ALA A 85 -6.63 10.49 18.59
C ALA A 85 -5.38 11.37 18.41
N SER A 86 -4.26 10.80 17.98
CA SER A 86 -3.02 11.53 17.75
C SER A 86 -3.02 12.37 16.47
N VAL A 87 -3.75 11.96 15.43
CA VAL A 87 -3.70 12.58 14.09
C VAL A 87 -4.96 13.39 13.72
N ARG A 88 -6.04 13.30 14.49
CA ARG A 88 -7.32 13.99 14.17
C ARG A 88 -7.21 15.52 14.09
N PHE A 89 -6.21 16.12 14.71
CA PHE A 89 -5.98 17.56 14.75
C PHE A 89 -4.93 18.05 13.76
N VAL A 90 -4.46 17.19 12.87
CA VAL A 90 -3.48 17.60 11.83
C VAL A 90 -4.08 18.67 10.91
N GLU A 91 -3.20 19.52 10.40
CA GLU A 91 -3.51 20.56 9.42
C GLU A 91 -2.62 20.37 8.17
N ALA A 92 -2.95 21.09 7.09
CA ALA A 92 -2.13 21.04 5.88
C ALA A 92 -0.67 21.44 6.17
N GLY A 93 0.26 20.60 5.73
CA GLY A 93 1.69 20.73 5.99
C GLY A 93 2.21 19.85 7.13
N ASP A 94 1.34 19.33 7.98
CA ASP A 94 1.75 18.38 9.04
C ASP A 94 2.13 17.03 8.45
N ILE A 95 2.88 16.26 9.24
CA ILE A 95 3.27 14.88 8.93
C ILE A 95 2.55 13.94 9.90
N LEU A 96 1.97 12.89 9.37
CA LEU A 96 1.42 11.78 10.16
C LEU A 96 2.01 10.45 9.70
N THR A 97 1.92 9.42 10.54
CA THR A 97 2.29 8.04 10.20
C THR A 97 1.05 7.19 10.05
N PHE A 98 1.00 6.38 8.97
CA PHE A 98 -0.14 5.54 8.66
C PHE A 98 0.28 4.43 7.69
N GLY A 99 0.03 3.16 8.04
CA GLY A 99 0.50 2.02 7.28
C GLY A 99 2.00 1.76 7.39
N ARG A 100 2.45 0.66 6.80
CA ARG A 100 3.85 0.22 6.80
C ARG A 100 4.26 -0.26 5.42
N TYR A 101 5.48 0.04 5.02
CA TYR A 101 6.08 -0.43 3.78
C TYR A 101 7.59 -0.56 3.96
N GLU A 102 8.21 -1.49 3.25
CA GLU A 102 9.68 -1.64 3.26
C GLU A 102 10.32 -0.37 2.71
N GLN A 103 11.22 0.25 3.45
CA GLN A 103 11.84 1.52 3.06
C GLN A 103 13.37 1.49 3.14
N ASP A 104 13.95 0.73 4.08
CA ASP A 104 15.40 0.71 4.30
C ASP A 104 16.14 -0.39 3.53
N ASN A 105 15.38 -1.24 2.81
CA ASN A 105 15.86 -2.40 2.04
C ASN A 105 16.53 -3.48 2.91
N ASP A 106 16.02 -3.67 4.14
CA ASP A 106 16.38 -4.77 5.03
C ASP A 106 15.13 -5.53 5.51
N GLU A 107 14.62 -6.44 4.70
CA GLU A 107 13.42 -7.26 5.00
C GLU A 107 13.47 -8.02 6.34
N LYS A 108 14.64 -8.05 7.01
CA LYS A 108 14.79 -8.79 8.27
C LYS A 108 14.30 -8.03 9.49
N ASN A 109 14.26 -6.71 9.43
CA ASN A 109 13.76 -5.85 10.51
C ASN A 109 12.27 -5.53 10.39
N GLY A 110 11.65 -5.88 9.25
CA GLY A 110 10.25 -5.64 8.92
C GLY A 110 10.02 -4.27 8.28
N ALA A 111 8.80 -4.06 7.80
CA ALA A 111 8.41 -2.83 7.11
C ALA A 111 8.33 -1.63 8.08
N GLU A 112 8.82 -0.46 7.64
CA GLU A 112 8.80 0.79 8.39
C GLU A 112 7.46 1.51 8.28
N GLU A 113 7.12 2.32 9.29
CA GLU A 113 5.94 3.20 9.22
C GLU A 113 6.09 4.20 8.06
N ILE A 114 5.01 4.36 7.30
CA ILE A 114 4.98 5.32 6.19
C ILE A 114 4.65 6.70 6.75
N GLU A 115 5.51 7.69 6.47
CA GLU A 115 5.25 9.09 6.74
C GLU A 115 4.47 9.73 5.59
N TRP A 116 3.42 10.48 5.93
CA TRP A 116 2.55 11.16 4.99
C TRP A 116 2.49 12.66 5.27
N ILE A 117 2.59 13.48 4.24
CA ILE A 117 2.38 14.92 4.29
C ILE A 117 0.89 15.18 4.08
N VAL A 118 0.25 15.91 4.99
CA VAL A 118 -1.13 16.37 4.84
C VAL A 118 -1.16 17.49 3.80
N LEU A 119 -1.85 17.27 2.68
CA LEU A 119 -2.01 18.28 1.63
C LEU A 119 -3.26 19.14 1.83
N GLU A 120 -4.35 18.53 2.29
CA GLU A 120 -5.62 19.20 2.55
C GLU A 120 -6.33 18.50 3.70
N LYS A 121 -7.01 19.29 4.56
CA LYS A 121 -7.99 18.78 5.51
C LYS A 121 -9.37 19.27 5.12
N ARG A 122 -10.34 18.35 5.08
CA ARG A 122 -11.72 18.63 4.73
C ARG A 122 -12.65 18.00 5.76
N GLY A 123 -13.07 18.77 6.75
CA GLY A 123 -13.80 18.24 7.89
C GLY A 123 -12.94 17.23 8.67
N GLU A 124 -13.42 16.00 8.75
CA GLU A 124 -12.70 14.90 9.40
C GLU A 124 -11.91 14.04 8.40
N SER A 125 -11.77 14.46 7.14
CA SER A 125 -10.96 13.75 6.13
C SER A 125 -9.69 14.54 5.84
N ALA A 126 -8.56 13.83 5.64
CA ALA A 126 -7.29 14.39 5.24
C ALA A 126 -6.81 13.77 3.93
N LEU A 127 -6.47 14.60 2.94
CA LEU A 127 -5.69 14.18 1.78
C LEU A 127 -4.23 14.13 2.16
N VAL A 128 -3.62 12.97 2.00
CA VAL A 128 -2.22 12.77 2.33
C VAL A 128 -1.42 12.27 1.13
N LEU A 129 -0.15 12.65 1.07
CA LEU A 129 0.83 12.22 0.06
C LEU A 129 2.02 11.64 0.79
N SER A 130 2.52 10.48 0.36
CA SER A 130 3.71 9.90 0.99
C SER A 130 4.87 10.91 0.97
N ARG A 131 5.57 11.03 2.10
CA ARG A 131 6.70 11.96 2.23
C ARG A 131 7.82 11.60 1.27
N TYR A 132 8.10 10.31 1.17
CA TYR A 132 9.11 9.72 0.30
C TYR A 132 8.48 8.98 -0.87
N ALA A 133 9.23 8.81 -1.94
CA ALA A 133 8.89 7.84 -2.98
C ALA A 133 9.20 6.44 -2.46
N LEU A 134 8.17 5.58 -2.42
CA LEU A 134 8.21 4.31 -1.69
C LEU A 134 8.71 3.14 -2.55
N ASP A 135 8.48 3.21 -3.87
CA ASP A 135 8.81 2.14 -4.81
C ASP A 135 9.20 2.72 -6.17
N SER A 136 9.65 1.88 -7.10
CA SER A 136 9.93 2.22 -8.49
C SER A 136 9.37 1.18 -9.43
N MET A 137 8.58 1.61 -10.41
CA MET A 137 7.99 0.72 -11.41
C MET A 137 7.49 1.47 -12.63
N ALA A 138 7.26 0.74 -13.72
CA ALA A 138 6.56 1.24 -14.88
C ALA A 138 5.14 1.69 -14.53
N PHE A 139 4.65 2.75 -15.16
CA PHE A 139 3.23 3.13 -15.07
C PHE A 139 2.35 2.05 -15.66
N ASP A 140 2.75 1.54 -16.83
CA ASP A 140 2.18 0.35 -17.45
C ASP A 140 3.27 -0.42 -18.23
N PRO A 141 3.18 -1.76 -18.35
CA PRO A 141 4.22 -2.55 -19.00
C PRO A 141 4.35 -2.24 -20.50
N PRO A 142 5.41 -2.72 -21.18
CA PRO A 142 5.58 -2.54 -22.61
C PRO A 142 4.34 -2.95 -23.42
N GLY A 143 3.86 -2.05 -24.27
CA GLY A 143 2.62 -2.23 -25.03
C GLY A 143 1.36 -1.83 -24.29
N GLY A 144 1.46 -1.38 -23.05
CA GLY A 144 0.43 -0.71 -22.28
C GLY A 144 0.23 0.74 -22.72
N GLY A 145 -0.67 1.45 -22.03
CA GLY A 145 -1.06 2.80 -22.38
C GLY A 145 -0.76 3.82 -21.28
N ASN A 146 -1.20 5.05 -21.52
CA ASN A 146 -1.10 6.16 -20.58
C ASN A 146 -2.42 6.45 -19.85
N ASP A 147 -3.38 5.53 -19.93
CA ASP A 147 -4.68 5.62 -19.27
C ASP A 147 -4.57 5.17 -17.81
N TRP A 148 -4.86 6.08 -16.88
CA TRP A 148 -4.84 5.77 -15.45
C TRP A 148 -5.72 4.59 -15.09
N GLU A 149 -6.97 4.54 -15.59
CA GLU A 149 -7.93 3.49 -15.24
C GLU A 149 -7.45 2.08 -15.60
N GLN A 150 -6.64 1.95 -16.66
CA GLN A 150 -6.14 0.67 -17.15
C GLN A 150 -4.72 0.36 -16.66
N SER A 151 -4.03 1.32 -16.05
CA SER A 151 -2.62 1.20 -15.70
C SER A 151 -2.34 0.09 -14.67
N SER A 152 -1.16 -0.51 -14.79
CA SER A 152 -0.70 -1.53 -13.86
C SER A 152 -0.32 -0.93 -12.50
N VAL A 153 0.18 0.31 -12.47
CA VAL A 153 0.50 1.01 -11.22
C VAL A 153 -0.77 1.29 -10.40
N ARG A 154 -1.88 1.70 -11.02
CA ARG A 154 -3.18 1.85 -10.34
C ARG A 154 -3.63 0.53 -9.71
N ARG A 155 -3.58 -0.56 -10.50
CA ARG A 155 -3.95 -1.90 -10.00
C ARG A 155 -3.08 -2.34 -8.84
N TRP A 156 -1.78 -2.08 -8.90
CA TRP A 156 -0.86 -2.39 -7.82
C TRP A 156 -1.18 -1.59 -6.56
N LEU A 157 -1.42 -0.27 -6.67
CA LEU A 157 -1.79 0.61 -5.56
C LEU A 157 -3.07 0.14 -4.85
N ASN A 158 -4.13 -0.17 -5.63
CA ASN A 158 -5.44 -0.53 -5.08
C ASN A 158 -5.62 -2.03 -4.77
N ARG A 159 -4.58 -2.84 -4.94
CA ARG A 159 -4.58 -4.27 -4.59
C ARG A 159 -3.42 -4.60 -3.65
N SER A 160 -2.22 -4.76 -4.21
CA SER A 160 -1.06 -5.26 -3.45
C SER A 160 -0.61 -4.25 -2.40
N PHE A 161 -0.42 -2.98 -2.79
CA PHE A 161 0.01 -1.96 -1.86
C PHE A 161 -1.05 -1.73 -0.76
N LEU A 162 -2.33 -1.57 -1.10
CA LEU A 162 -3.42 -1.43 -0.13
C LEU A 162 -3.48 -2.62 0.84
N LEU A 163 -3.38 -3.84 0.34
CA LEU A 163 -3.53 -5.05 1.16
C LEU A 163 -2.34 -5.30 2.09
N PHE A 164 -1.12 -5.01 1.64
CA PHE A 164 0.08 -5.39 2.38
C PHE A 164 0.67 -4.24 3.21
N SER A 165 0.30 -2.99 2.91
CA SER A 165 0.82 -1.82 3.64
C SER A 165 -0.07 -1.35 4.77
N PHE A 166 -1.32 -1.79 4.81
CA PHE A 166 -2.30 -1.32 5.80
C PHE A 166 -2.99 -2.49 6.47
N ASP A 167 -3.11 -2.43 7.79
CA ASP A 167 -3.91 -3.40 8.53
C ASP A 167 -5.43 -3.17 8.32
N PRO A 168 -6.30 -4.08 8.76
CA PRO A 168 -7.74 -3.94 8.52
C PRO A 168 -8.36 -2.66 9.09
N CYS A 169 -7.91 -2.16 10.24
CA CYS A 169 -8.42 -0.92 10.82
C CYS A 169 -7.97 0.29 10.00
N GLU A 170 -6.73 0.28 9.53
CA GLU A 170 -6.19 1.29 8.62
C GLU A 170 -6.91 1.27 7.27
N GLN A 171 -7.11 0.08 6.67
CA GLN A 171 -7.85 -0.07 5.41
C GLN A 171 -9.28 0.49 5.51
N ALA A 172 -9.97 0.27 6.63
CA ALA A 172 -11.33 0.79 6.87
C ALA A 172 -11.39 2.33 6.93
N ARG A 173 -10.24 3.00 7.13
CA ARG A 173 -10.12 4.47 7.17
C ARG A 173 -9.74 5.10 5.84
N ILE A 174 -9.30 4.31 4.87
CA ILE A 174 -8.96 4.83 3.53
C ILE A 174 -10.25 5.02 2.74
N GLU A 175 -10.51 6.26 2.32
CA GLU A 175 -11.74 6.62 1.62
C GLU A 175 -11.65 6.26 0.13
N GLU A 176 -12.70 5.62 -0.40
CA GLU A 176 -12.87 5.48 -1.84
C GLU A 176 -13.15 6.87 -2.47
N THR A 177 -12.32 7.26 -3.43
CA THR A 177 -12.33 8.59 -4.01
C THR A 177 -12.53 8.54 -5.51
N VAL A 178 -13.56 9.22 -6.03
CA VAL A 178 -13.72 9.44 -7.47
C VAL A 178 -12.73 10.53 -7.89
N LEU A 179 -11.76 10.16 -8.71
CA LEU A 179 -10.77 11.08 -9.26
C LEU A 179 -11.28 11.75 -10.53
N TYR A 180 -10.69 12.89 -10.87
CA TYR A 180 -11.03 13.67 -12.05
C TYR A 180 -9.79 13.93 -12.90
N GLU A 181 -9.96 13.96 -14.22
CA GLU A 181 -8.95 14.42 -15.18
C GLU A 181 -9.61 15.39 -16.17
N ASN A 182 -9.08 16.60 -16.30
CA ASN A 182 -9.65 17.67 -17.14
C ASN A 182 -11.15 17.96 -16.88
N GLY A 183 -11.59 17.81 -15.64
CA GLY A 183 -12.97 18.04 -15.20
C GLY A 183 -13.93 16.85 -15.41
N GLU A 184 -13.48 15.77 -16.02
CA GLU A 184 -14.26 14.55 -16.21
C GLU A 184 -13.92 13.52 -15.13
N PRO A 185 -14.92 12.86 -14.49
CA PRO A 185 -14.67 11.83 -13.50
C PRO A 185 -14.22 10.53 -14.16
N TYR A 186 -13.30 9.83 -13.49
CA TYR A 186 -13.05 8.43 -13.80
C TYR A 186 -14.24 7.56 -13.41
N LYS A 187 -14.39 6.40 -14.04
CA LYS A 187 -15.55 5.51 -13.85
C LYS A 187 -15.53 4.80 -12.51
N GLU A 188 -14.34 4.45 -12.06
CA GLU A 188 -14.13 3.72 -10.81
C GLU A 188 -13.45 4.62 -9.78
N ALA A 189 -13.84 4.49 -8.53
CA ALA A 189 -13.15 5.13 -7.41
C ALA A 189 -11.85 4.39 -7.09
N ASP A 190 -10.91 5.11 -6.51
CA ASP A 190 -9.63 4.60 -6.03
C ASP A 190 -9.49 4.85 -4.52
N CYS A 191 -8.94 3.89 -3.79
CA CYS A 191 -8.50 4.06 -2.42
C CYS A 191 -7.15 4.79 -2.39
N ILE A 192 -6.21 4.37 -3.26
CA ILE A 192 -4.86 4.91 -3.31
C ILE A 192 -4.55 5.29 -4.77
N PHE A 193 -3.99 6.48 -4.96
CA PHE A 193 -3.79 7.04 -6.29
C PHE A 193 -2.49 7.85 -6.40
N LEU A 194 -2.10 8.18 -7.63
CA LEU A 194 -1.09 9.18 -7.91
C LEU A 194 -1.76 10.54 -8.06
N LEU A 195 -1.07 11.62 -7.69
CA LEU A 195 -1.56 12.98 -7.94
C LEU A 195 -1.63 13.27 -9.45
N SER A 196 -2.58 14.13 -9.84
CA SER A 196 -2.61 14.75 -11.17
C SER A 196 -1.74 16.00 -11.24
N VAL A 197 -1.57 16.55 -12.44
CA VAL A 197 -0.97 17.88 -12.62
C VAL A 197 -1.80 18.97 -11.92
N GLU A 198 -3.13 18.84 -11.93
CA GLU A 198 -4.01 19.78 -11.24
C GLU A 198 -3.78 19.74 -9.74
N ASP A 199 -3.66 18.53 -9.14
CA ASP A 199 -3.37 18.36 -7.73
C ASP A 199 -2.03 18.99 -7.34
N VAL A 200 -0.94 18.69 -8.08
CA VAL A 200 0.37 19.29 -7.77
C VAL A 200 0.37 20.80 -7.93
N ASN A 201 -0.33 21.36 -8.91
CA ASN A 201 -0.45 22.79 -9.07
C ASN A 201 -1.28 23.43 -7.94
N LYS A 202 -2.24 22.71 -7.38
CA LYS A 202 -3.06 23.18 -6.25
C LYS A 202 -2.27 23.17 -4.94
N TYR A 203 -1.59 22.08 -4.64
CA TYR A 203 -1.01 21.82 -3.32
C TYR A 203 0.50 22.10 -3.23
N MET A 204 1.23 22.01 -4.35
CA MET A 204 2.69 22.04 -4.40
C MET A 204 3.16 23.07 -5.44
N LYS A 205 3.07 24.35 -5.07
CA LYS A 205 3.23 25.48 -6.02
C LYS A 205 4.67 25.64 -6.51
N GLU A 206 5.62 25.42 -5.62
CA GLU A 206 7.05 25.58 -5.94
C GLU A 206 7.70 24.25 -6.34
N ASN A 207 8.76 24.32 -7.11
CA ASN A 207 9.52 23.11 -7.45
C ASN A 207 10.06 22.40 -6.20
N ALA A 208 10.45 23.16 -5.18
CA ALA A 208 10.92 22.60 -3.92
C ALA A 208 9.86 21.74 -3.21
N ASP A 209 8.59 22.10 -3.31
CA ASP A 209 7.48 21.33 -2.70
C ASP A 209 7.30 19.98 -3.40
N ARG A 210 7.59 19.94 -4.72
CA ARG A 210 7.43 18.73 -5.56
C ARG A 210 8.65 17.83 -5.56
N ALA A 211 9.83 18.35 -5.21
CA ALA A 211 11.04 17.55 -5.12
C ALA A 211 10.84 16.45 -4.06
N CYS A 212 11.18 15.21 -4.40
CA CYS A 212 10.93 14.05 -3.56
C CYS A 212 12.20 13.21 -3.42
N GLU A 213 12.48 12.80 -2.20
CA GLU A 213 13.53 11.84 -1.87
C GLU A 213 13.02 10.41 -2.05
N ALA A 214 13.88 9.51 -2.54
CA ALA A 214 13.56 8.10 -2.66
C ALA A 214 14.00 7.33 -1.41
N THR A 215 13.21 6.34 -1.00
CA THR A 215 13.63 5.38 0.01
C THR A 215 14.75 4.49 -0.53
N LYS A 216 15.53 3.85 0.35
CA LYS A 216 16.57 2.90 -0.07
C LYS A 216 15.98 1.72 -0.84
N TYR A 217 14.77 1.29 -0.45
CA TYR A 217 14.04 0.26 -1.16
C TYR A 217 13.66 0.71 -2.58
N ALA A 218 13.08 1.90 -2.74
CA ALA A 218 12.75 2.44 -4.06
C ALA A 218 13.99 2.52 -4.97
N ILE A 219 15.15 2.90 -4.42
CA ILE A 219 16.44 2.90 -5.15
C ILE A 219 16.84 1.47 -5.56
N ALA A 220 16.70 0.51 -4.66
CA ALA A 220 16.98 -0.90 -4.95
C ALA A 220 16.04 -1.47 -6.03
N MET A 221 14.79 -0.97 -6.09
CA MET A 221 13.81 -1.30 -7.14
C MET A 221 14.06 -0.57 -8.46
N GLY A 222 15.05 0.31 -8.55
CA GLY A 222 15.48 0.96 -9.79
C GLY A 222 15.15 2.45 -9.90
N ALA A 223 14.70 3.09 -8.81
CA ALA A 223 14.41 4.53 -8.85
C ALA A 223 15.61 5.33 -9.39
N HIS A 224 15.38 6.10 -10.45
CA HIS A 224 16.38 7.03 -10.96
C HIS A 224 16.49 8.21 -10.01
N THR A 225 17.67 8.37 -9.45
CA THR A 225 18.01 9.48 -8.56
C THR A 225 19.04 10.38 -9.19
N ASP A 226 18.95 11.67 -8.92
CA ASP A 226 19.90 12.66 -9.41
C ASP A 226 20.97 12.92 -8.35
N GLU A 227 22.01 12.11 -8.38
CA GLU A 227 23.18 12.26 -7.49
C GLU A 227 24.02 13.48 -7.84
N SER A 228 23.87 14.04 -9.04
CA SER A 228 24.74 15.13 -9.57
C SER A 228 24.52 16.49 -8.91
N HIS A 229 23.48 16.63 -8.07
CA HIS A 229 23.12 17.91 -7.44
C HIS A 229 23.43 18.00 -5.94
N LEU A 230 24.15 17.04 -5.40
CA LEU A 230 24.54 17.00 -3.99
C LEU A 230 25.83 17.76 -3.67
N TYR A 231 26.21 18.72 -4.50
CA TYR A 231 27.33 19.61 -4.22
C TYR A 231 26.83 21.00 -3.83
N ASP A 232 27.36 21.54 -2.74
CA ASP A 232 27.11 22.92 -2.40
C ASP A 232 27.79 23.86 -3.43
N ARG A 233 27.49 25.17 -3.33
CA ARG A 233 28.10 26.19 -4.22
C ARG A 233 29.62 26.27 -4.15
N TYR A 234 30.25 25.59 -3.19
CA TYR A 234 31.71 25.51 -3.02
C TYR A 234 32.27 24.16 -3.44
N ASN A 235 31.44 23.32 -4.08
CA ASN A 235 31.80 21.97 -4.54
C ASN A 235 32.12 20.98 -3.41
N HIS A 236 31.51 21.18 -2.22
CA HIS A 236 31.54 20.18 -1.16
C HIS A 236 30.38 19.21 -1.38
N GLU A 237 30.66 17.91 -1.19
CA GLU A 237 29.66 16.87 -1.21
C GLU A 237 28.72 17.08 -0.01
N ILE A 238 27.40 17.17 -0.27
CA ILE A 238 26.38 17.28 0.75
C ILE A 238 25.74 15.90 0.88
N GLU A 239 25.76 15.33 2.09
CA GLU A 239 24.94 14.15 2.42
C GLU A 239 23.46 14.57 2.44
N ALA A 240 22.85 14.68 1.26
CA ALA A 240 21.41 14.84 1.12
C ALA A 240 20.83 13.55 0.56
N PRO A 241 19.65 13.10 1.05
CA PRO A 241 18.99 11.94 0.47
C PRO A 241 18.75 12.14 -1.03
N PRO A 242 18.93 11.09 -1.84
CA PRO A 242 18.82 11.20 -3.28
C PRO A 242 17.40 11.52 -3.71
N ARG A 243 17.22 12.61 -4.46
CA ARG A 243 15.94 13.00 -5.04
C ARG A 243 15.67 12.23 -6.31
N CYS A 244 14.41 11.80 -6.48
CA CYS A 244 14.01 10.94 -7.58
C CYS A 244 13.01 11.59 -8.53
N HIS A 245 12.80 10.91 -9.66
CA HIS A 245 11.73 11.21 -10.59
C HIS A 245 10.52 10.37 -10.23
N TRP A 246 9.32 10.95 -10.20
CA TRP A 246 8.12 10.22 -9.80
C TRP A 246 6.91 10.48 -10.71
N TRP A 247 6.05 9.49 -10.85
CA TRP A 247 4.89 9.53 -11.72
C TRP A 247 3.77 10.42 -11.19
N LEU A 248 3.09 11.10 -12.11
CA LEU A 248 1.72 11.57 -11.93
C LEU A 248 0.76 10.67 -12.70
N ARG A 249 -0.57 10.79 -12.46
CA ARG A 249 -1.56 10.03 -13.23
C ARG A 249 -1.95 10.67 -14.55
N THR A 250 -1.60 11.93 -14.77
CA THR A 250 -2.02 12.72 -15.95
C THR A 250 -1.27 12.30 -17.21
N PRO A 251 -1.97 12.06 -18.35
CA PRO A 251 -1.33 11.86 -19.64
C PRO A 251 -0.43 13.02 -20.06
N GLY A 252 0.69 12.73 -20.71
CA GLY A 252 1.62 13.73 -21.22
C GLY A 252 1.08 14.44 -22.47
N LYS A 253 1.69 15.58 -22.81
CA LYS A 253 1.40 16.30 -24.06
C LYS A 253 1.79 15.52 -25.29
N THR A 254 2.84 14.72 -25.20
CA THR A 254 3.23 13.77 -26.25
C THR A 254 2.29 12.57 -26.17
N GLU A 255 1.71 12.18 -27.30
CA GLU A 255 0.81 11.04 -27.39
C GLU A 255 1.45 9.76 -26.83
N GLY A 256 0.68 9.02 -26.02
CA GLY A 256 1.13 7.78 -25.40
C GLY A 256 2.09 7.94 -24.21
N THR A 257 2.35 9.17 -23.73
CA THR A 257 3.24 9.42 -22.59
C THR A 257 2.44 9.77 -21.31
N VAL A 258 3.11 9.68 -20.15
CA VAL A 258 2.58 10.02 -18.83
C VAL A 258 3.45 11.09 -18.19
N ILE A 259 2.86 12.08 -17.56
CA ILE A 259 3.58 13.15 -16.88
C ILE A 259 4.30 12.60 -15.64
N SER A 260 5.53 13.11 -15.44
CA SER A 260 6.32 12.85 -14.24
C SER A 260 6.87 14.14 -13.66
N ILE A 261 7.31 14.08 -12.43
CA ILE A 261 8.09 15.14 -11.78
C ILE A 261 9.56 14.74 -11.80
N TYR A 262 10.43 15.67 -12.20
CA TYR A 262 11.89 15.48 -12.11
C TYR A 262 12.39 15.59 -10.66
N SER A 263 13.57 15.09 -10.38
CA SER A 263 14.28 15.24 -9.09
C SER A 263 14.36 16.69 -8.61
N SER A 264 14.44 17.66 -9.54
CA SER A 264 14.39 19.09 -9.26
C SER A 264 13.01 19.62 -8.86
N GLY A 265 11.96 18.79 -8.91
CA GLY A 265 10.56 19.17 -8.70
C GLY A 265 9.89 19.82 -9.93
N LYS A 266 10.59 19.92 -11.07
CA LYS A 266 10.01 20.45 -12.31
C LYS A 266 9.07 19.43 -12.94
N ILE A 267 7.91 19.88 -13.41
CA ILE A 267 6.93 19.05 -14.13
C ILE A 267 7.46 18.76 -15.54
N ASN A 268 7.56 17.48 -15.91
CA ASN A 268 7.81 17.04 -17.27
C ASN A 268 6.49 16.95 -18.05
N SER A 269 6.03 18.06 -18.60
CA SER A 269 4.75 18.13 -19.30
C SER A 269 4.70 17.35 -20.62
N ASP A 270 5.87 17.08 -21.25
CA ASP A 270 5.92 16.28 -22.47
C ASP A 270 5.67 14.80 -22.15
N GLY A 271 5.94 14.41 -20.92
CA GLY A 271 5.73 13.06 -20.39
C GLY A 271 6.89 12.11 -20.69
N ASN A 272 6.75 10.90 -20.18
CA ASN A 272 7.67 9.78 -20.35
C ASN A 272 6.91 8.56 -20.87
N GLN A 273 7.63 7.60 -21.44
CA GLN A 273 7.01 6.33 -21.86
C GLN A 273 6.44 5.61 -20.64
N PRO A 274 5.24 5.03 -20.73
CA PRO A 274 4.62 4.34 -19.59
C PRO A 274 5.42 3.16 -19.06
N ASP A 275 6.27 2.56 -19.87
CA ASP A 275 7.13 1.42 -19.52
C ASP A 275 8.49 1.80 -18.93
N ASP A 276 8.72 3.09 -18.65
CA ASP A 276 9.89 3.54 -17.91
C ASP A 276 9.82 3.03 -16.45
N ASP A 277 10.53 1.98 -16.12
CA ASP A 277 10.49 1.29 -14.81
C ASP A 277 11.35 1.94 -13.72
N TYR A 278 12.13 2.95 -14.07
CA TYR A 278 12.98 3.73 -13.18
C TYR A 278 12.32 4.99 -12.61
N ARG A 279 11.02 5.14 -12.78
CA ARG A 279 10.22 6.20 -12.16
C ARG A 279 9.64 5.72 -10.86
N SER A 280 9.73 6.57 -9.86
CA SER A 280 9.25 6.23 -8.52
C SER A 280 7.75 6.42 -8.38
N VAL A 281 7.19 5.66 -7.44
CA VAL A 281 5.79 5.75 -7.03
C VAL A 281 5.71 6.53 -5.72
N ARG A 282 4.87 7.57 -5.72
CA ARG A 282 4.59 8.44 -4.58
C ARG A 282 3.08 8.45 -4.34
N PRO A 283 2.55 7.53 -3.52
CA PRO A 283 1.11 7.36 -3.31
C PRO A 283 0.46 8.53 -2.59
N ALA A 284 -0.83 8.76 -2.90
CA ALA A 284 -1.72 9.66 -2.18
C ALA A 284 -3.04 8.95 -1.87
N MET A 285 -3.74 9.38 -0.81
CA MET A 285 -5.04 8.85 -0.40
C MET A 285 -5.79 9.84 0.47
N TRP A 286 -7.10 9.67 0.60
CA TRP A 286 -7.91 10.32 1.63
C TRP A 286 -8.06 9.39 2.82
N ILE A 287 -7.88 9.92 4.03
CA ILE A 287 -8.01 9.18 5.29
C ILE A 287 -9.12 9.80 6.12
N ASP A 288 -10.02 8.97 6.64
CA ASP A 288 -11.05 9.34 7.62
C ASP A 288 -10.45 9.40 9.03
N LEU A 289 -10.51 10.58 9.65
CA LEU A 289 -9.97 10.86 10.99
C LEU A 289 -11.07 10.90 12.07
N ARG A 290 -12.29 10.44 11.77
CA ARG A 290 -13.37 10.42 12.77
C ARG A 290 -13.07 9.43 13.87
N MET A 291 -13.38 9.85 15.11
CA MET A 291 -13.47 8.88 16.22
C MET A 291 -14.72 8.00 16.05
N PRO A 292 -14.68 6.71 16.40
CA PRO A 292 -15.88 5.89 16.47
C PRO A 292 -16.89 6.52 17.45
N GLU A 293 -18.19 6.41 17.10
CA GLU A 293 -19.27 6.84 17.98
C GLU A 293 -19.41 5.95 19.21
#